data_ec1b75c24a968d800d26cda4e11db50e
#
_entry.id   ec1b75c24a968d800d26cda4e11db50e
#
_cell.length_a   1.000
_cell.length_b   1.000
_cell.length_c   1.000
_cell.angle_alpha   90.00
_cell.angle_beta   90.00
_cell.angle_gamma   90.00
#
_symmetry.space_group_name_H-M   'P 1'
#
loop_
_entity.id
_entity.type
_entity.pdbx_description
1 polymer ?
#
loop_
_entity_poly.entity_id
_entity_poly.type
_entity_poly.pdbx_seq_one_letter_code
_entity_poly.pdbx_strand_id
1 'polypeptide(L)'
;VKRFSDLSEREILSVAVASEEEDNRVYLMFAEDLRERYPATAQTFAKMAEVEAGHRDRLTALYKDRFGPNLVPIRRTDVKSFLWRQPVWLTRNLPLSVIRKESEGREAESERFYVTAAEHARDPAVKALLCDLAREERVHEKIAANLEKKLESGPAGVEE
;
A
#
# COMPACT_ATOMS: atom_id res chain seq x y z
N VAL A 1 -14.90 11.86 -11.14
CA VAL A 1 -13.74 11.88 -10.22
C VAL A 1 -14.09 12.79 -9.06
N LYS A 2 -14.13 12.24 -7.83
CA LYS A 2 -14.45 12.98 -6.61
C LYS A 2 -13.19 13.64 -6.03
N ARG A 3 -13.34 14.83 -5.40
CA ARG A 3 -12.29 15.37 -4.54
C ARG A 3 -12.26 14.60 -3.23
N PHE A 4 -11.10 14.48 -2.59
CA PHE A 4 -10.97 13.80 -1.29
C PHE A 4 -11.92 14.41 -0.24
N SER A 5 -12.02 15.73 -0.19
CA SER A 5 -12.91 16.46 0.71
C SER A 5 -14.41 16.14 0.56
N ASP A 6 -14.80 15.57 -0.57
CA ASP A 6 -16.19 15.25 -0.88
C ASP A 6 -16.54 13.78 -0.53
N LEU A 7 -15.56 13.01 -0.03
CA LEU A 7 -15.76 11.62 0.36
C LEU A 7 -16.39 11.51 1.76
N SER A 8 -17.37 10.63 1.89
CA SER A 8 -17.87 10.19 3.18
C SER A 8 -16.86 9.23 3.86
N GLU A 9 -16.95 9.05 5.19
CA GLU A 9 -16.14 8.03 5.89
C GLU A 9 -16.33 6.64 5.31
N ARG A 10 -17.54 6.29 4.91
CA ARG A 10 -17.85 5.04 4.22
C ARG A 10 -17.08 4.89 2.92
N GLU A 11 -17.01 5.94 2.11
CA GLU A 11 -16.24 5.94 0.87
C GLU A 11 -14.74 5.93 1.14
N ILE A 12 -14.24 6.66 2.12
CA ILE A 12 -12.82 6.65 2.52
C ILE A 12 -12.39 5.24 2.91
N LEU A 13 -13.14 4.56 3.77
CA LEU A 13 -12.82 3.18 4.16
C LEU A 13 -12.89 2.20 2.97
N SER A 14 -13.84 2.39 2.06
CA SER A 14 -13.94 1.56 0.85
C SER A 14 -12.76 1.75 -0.09
N VAL A 15 -12.30 2.99 -0.30
CA VAL A 15 -11.08 3.29 -1.07
C VAL A 15 -9.86 2.66 -0.40
N ALA A 16 -9.77 2.76 0.93
CA ALA A 16 -8.67 2.16 1.69
C ALA A 16 -8.62 0.64 1.50
N VAL A 17 -9.74 -0.06 1.68
CA VAL A 17 -9.81 -1.53 1.47
C VAL A 17 -9.39 -1.90 0.04
N ALA A 18 -9.86 -1.18 -0.97
CA ALA A 18 -9.50 -1.43 -2.36
C ALA A 18 -8.02 -1.18 -2.63
N SER A 19 -7.42 -0.19 -1.99
CA SER A 19 -5.99 0.15 -2.11
C SER A 19 -5.11 -0.92 -1.49
N GLU A 20 -5.44 -1.38 -0.27
CA GLU A 20 -4.71 -2.45 0.40
C GLU A 20 -4.76 -3.77 -0.38
N GLU A 21 -5.90 -4.10 -0.96
CA GLU A 21 -6.04 -5.27 -1.82
C GLU A 21 -5.17 -5.17 -3.07
N GLU A 22 -5.08 -3.98 -3.66
CA GLU A 22 -4.22 -3.73 -4.82
C GLU A 22 -2.74 -3.86 -4.43
N ASP A 23 -2.32 -3.23 -3.33
CA ASP A 23 -0.93 -3.25 -2.88
C ASP A 23 -0.49 -4.67 -2.46
N ASN A 24 -1.36 -5.43 -1.77
CA ASN A 24 -1.14 -6.84 -1.49
C ASN A 24 -0.84 -7.64 -2.77
N ARG A 25 -1.65 -7.49 -3.81
CA ARG A 25 -1.46 -8.19 -5.08
C ARG A 25 -0.18 -7.80 -5.79
N VAL A 26 0.16 -6.52 -5.78
CA VAL A 26 1.39 -6.01 -6.39
C VAL A 26 2.61 -6.57 -5.68
N TYR A 27 2.63 -6.58 -4.35
CA TYR A 27 3.76 -7.13 -3.59
C TYR A 27 3.89 -8.65 -3.71
N LEU A 28 2.79 -9.39 -3.76
CA LEU A 28 2.84 -10.84 -4.07
C LEU A 28 3.46 -11.08 -5.45
N MET A 29 3.14 -10.27 -6.43
CA MET A 29 3.67 -10.39 -7.77
C MET A 29 5.15 -10.03 -7.82
N PHE A 30 5.60 -8.98 -7.13
CA PHE A 30 7.02 -8.65 -7.01
C PHE A 30 7.79 -9.77 -6.32
N ALA A 31 7.23 -10.35 -5.24
CA ALA A 31 7.84 -11.49 -4.57
C ALA A 31 8.02 -12.69 -5.50
N GLU A 32 7.01 -13.02 -6.29
CA GLU A 32 7.08 -14.12 -7.25
C GLU A 32 8.10 -13.86 -8.37
N ASP A 33 8.12 -12.66 -8.92
CA ASP A 33 9.02 -12.28 -10.02
C ASP A 33 10.50 -12.24 -9.59
N LEU A 34 10.76 -11.87 -8.33
CA LEU A 34 12.10 -11.76 -7.77
C LEU A 34 12.65 -13.06 -7.16
N ARG A 35 11.81 -14.05 -6.94
CA ARG A 35 12.14 -15.24 -6.15
C ARG A 35 13.42 -15.95 -6.56
N GLU A 36 13.68 -16.08 -7.86
CA GLU A 36 14.85 -16.77 -8.37
C GLU A 36 16.09 -15.87 -8.43
N ARG A 37 15.89 -14.59 -8.76
CA ARG A 37 16.98 -13.64 -8.98
C ARG A 37 17.45 -12.94 -7.70
N TYR A 38 16.51 -12.65 -6.79
CA TYR A 38 16.74 -11.89 -5.57
C TYR A 38 15.90 -12.46 -4.40
N PRO A 39 16.23 -13.67 -3.91
CA PRO A 39 15.36 -14.38 -2.94
C PRO A 39 15.15 -13.63 -1.63
N ALA A 40 16.14 -12.90 -1.10
CA ALA A 40 16.02 -12.12 0.12
C ALA A 40 15.06 -10.94 -0.06
N THR A 41 15.14 -10.24 -1.18
CA THR A 41 14.21 -9.16 -1.53
C THR A 41 12.81 -9.70 -1.79
N ALA A 42 12.67 -10.83 -2.47
CA ALA A 42 11.39 -11.51 -2.67
C ALA A 42 10.71 -11.85 -1.34
N GLN A 43 11.46 -12.34 -0.37
CA GLN A 43 10.93 -12.62 0.98
C GLN A 43 10.44 -11.35 1.69
N THR A 44 11.14 -10.23 1.51
CA THR A 44 10.71 -8.94 2.06
C THR A 44 9.37 -8.51 1.46
N PHE A 45 9.19 -8.59 0.14
CA PHE A 45 7.92 -8.27 -0.51
C PHE A 45 6.79 -9.23 -0.12
N ALA A 46 7.07 -10.52 0.08
CA ALA A 46 6.09 -11.47 0.58
C ALA A 46 5.57 -11.06 1.98
N LYS A 47 6.47 -10.64 2.87
CA LYS A 47 6.08 -10.13 4.20
C LYS A 47 5.30 -8.82 4.13
N MET A 48 5.68 -7.89 3.26
CA MET A 48 4.91 -6.67 3.02
C MET A 48 3.50 -7.02 2.56
N ALA A 49 3.35 -7.93 1.61
CA ALA A 49 2.04 -8.38 1.14
C ALA A 49 1.16 -8.95 2.27
N GLU A 50 1.73 -9.69 3.22
CA GLU A 50 1.00 -10.18 4.40
C GLU A 50 0.51 -9.04 5.28
N VAL A 51 1.30 -7.99 5.43
CA VAL A 51 0.92 -6.82 6.23
C VAL A 51 -0.23 -6.06 5.55
N GLU A 52 -0.17 -5.83 4.22
CA GLU A 52 -1.27 -5.19 3.47
C GLU A 52 -2.57 -6.00 3.57
N ALA A 53 -2.49 -7.34 3.56
CA ALA A 53 -3.65 -8.18 3.82
C ALA A 53 -4.21 -7.96 5.24
N GLY A 54 -3.36 -7.79 6.24
CA GLY A 54 -3.74 -7.44 7.61
C GLY A 54 -4.41 -6.06 7.71
N HIS A 55 -3.88 -5.04 7.04
CA HIS A 55 -4.49 -3.71 6.94
C HIS A 55 -5.89 -3.79 6.33
N ARG A 56 -6.02 -4.45 5.19
CA ARG A 56 -7.30 -4.70 4.53
C ARG A 56 -8.31 -5.37 5.47
N ASP A 57 -7.90 -6.38 6.20
CA ASP A 57 -8.80 -7.13 7.10
C ASP A 57 -9.27 -6.26 8.27
N ARG A 58 -8.41 -5.44 8.87
CA ARG A 58 -8.75 -4.48 9.92
C ARG A 58 -9.74 -3.42 9.42
N LEU A 59 -9.49 -2.86 8.24
CA LEU A 59 -10.38 -1.89 7.60
C LEU A 59 -11.74 -2.51 7.27
N THR A 60 -11.74 -3.72 6.73
CA THR A 60 -12.98 -4.44 6.38
C THR A 60 -13.81 -4.74 7.63
N ALA A 61 -13.18 -5.15 8.73
CA ALA A 61 -13.87 -5.44 9.98
C ALA A 61 -14.54 -4.17 10.54
N LEU A 62 -13.83 -3.05 10.58
CA LEU A 62 -14.38 -1.78 11.03
C LEU A 62 -15.49 -1.27 10.10
N TYR A 63 -15.30 -1.39 8.79
CA TYR A 63 -16.32 -1.04 7.80
C TYR A 63 -17.63 -1.82 8.03
N LYS A 64 -17.53 -3.15 8.18
CA LYS A 64 -18.70 -4.01 8.42
C LYS A 64 -19.43 -3.64 9.70
N ASP A 65 -18.70 -3.33 10.76
CA ASP A 65 -19.26 -2.93 12.04
C ASP A 65 -20.03 -1.60 11.93
N ARG A 66 -19.55 -0.63 11.16
CA ARG A 66 -20.13 0.70 11.03
C ARG A 66 -21.19 0.84 9.93
N PHE A 67 -21.00 0.14 8.81
CA PHE A 67 -21.75 0.37 7.58
C PHE A 67 -22.37 -0.89 6.97
N GLY A 68 -22.18 -2.06 7.58
CA GLY A 68 -22.67 -3.32 7.06
C GLY A 68 -21.74 -3.96 6.02
N PRO A 69 -22.14 -5.08 5.39
CA PRO A 69 -21.25 -5.94 4.64
C PRO A 69 -20.86 -5.42 3.22
N ASN A 70 -21.58 -4.44 2.69
CA ASN A 70 -21.44 -4.05 1.29
C ASN A 70 -20.53 -2.83 1.15
N LEU A 71 -19.32 -3.04 0.66
CA LEU A 71 -18.39 -1.97 0.31
C LEU A 71 -18.96 -1.09 -0.82
N VAL A 72 -18.66 0.20 -0.76
CA VAL A 72 -18.94 1.11 -1.89
C VAL A 72 -17.97 0.78 -3.02
N PRO A 73 -18.45 0.64 -4.27
CA PRO A 73 -17.59 0.35 -5.43
C PRO A 73 -16.83 1.61 -5.87
N ILE A 74 -15.86 2.03 -5.07
CA ILE A 74 -15.00 3.18 -5.30
C ILE A 74 -13.54 2.75 -5.23
N ARG A 75 -12.72 3.25 -6.14
CA ARG A 75 -11.30 2.95 -6.24
C ARG A 75 -10.46 4.21 -6.07
N ARG A 76 -9.18 4.02 -5.82
CA ARG A 76 -8.14 5.07 -5.81
C ARG A 76 -8.24 5.99 -7.04
N THR A 77 -8.43 5.42 -8.23
CA THR A 77 -8.56 6.16 -9.50
C THR A 77 -9.81 7.02 -9.62
N ASP A 78 -10.81 6.77 -8.79
CA ASP A 78 -12.05 7.56 -8.77
C ASP A 78 -11.92 8.82 -7.91
N VAL A 79 -10.80 8.96 -7.20
CA VAL A 79 -10.52 10.09 -6.31
C VAL A 79 -9.44 10.98 -6.93
N LYS A 80 -9.74 12.27 -7.05
CA LYS A 80 -8.81 13.28 -7.53
C LYS A 80 -7.66 13.44 -6.54
N SER A 81 -6.45 13.52 -7.02
CA SER A 81 -5.20 13.67 -6.26
C SER A 81 -4.45 12.37 -5.99
N PHE A 82 -4.96 11.22 -6.39
CA PHE A 82 -4.12 10.03 -6.47
C PHE A 82 -3.37 10.03 -7.80
N LEU A 83 -2.06 9.81 -7.71
CA LEU A 83 -1.24 9.65 -8.90
C LEU A 83 -1.71 8.42 -9.69
N TRP A 84 -1.97 8.63 -10.98
CA TRP A 84 -2.16 7.51 -11.87
C TRP A 84 -0.87 6.71 -11.93
N ARG A 85 -0.97 5.41 -11.67
CA ARG A 85 0.16 4.49 -11.73
C ARG A 85 0.00 3.56 -12.91
N GLN A 86 1.09 3.31 -13.61
CA GLN A 86 1.12 2.27 -14.61
C GLN A 86 0.82 0.92 -13.95
N PRO A 87 0.07 0.04 -14.62
CA PRO A 87 -0.19 -1.31 -14.12
C PRO A 87 1.07 -2.16 -14.23
N VAL A 88 2.06 -1.88 -13.38
CA VAL A 88 3.37 -2.57 -13.36
C VAL A 88 3.24 -4.07 -13.15
N TRP A 89 2.17 -4.52 -12.51
CA TRP A 89 1.83 -5.92 -12.34
C TRP A 89 1.54 -6.66 -13.67
N LEU A 90 1.32 -5.97 -14.76
CA LEU A 90 1.18 -6.57 -16.08
C LEU A 90 2.55 -6.81 -16.76
N THR A 91 3.63 -6.27 -16.22
CA THR A 91 4.97 -6.37 -16.78
C THR A 91 5.84 -7.25 -15.88
N ARG A 92 6.31 -8.36 -16.42
CA ARG A 92 7.26 -9.25 -15.75
C ARG A 92 8.72 -8.84 -16.01
N ASN A 93 9.62 -9.31 -15.16
CA ASN A 93 11.05 -9.07 -15.27
C ASN A 93 11.45 -7.58 -15.24
N LEU A 94 10.75 -6.79 -14.44
CA LEU A 94 11.13 -5.41 -14.19
C LEU A 94 12.50 -5.34 -13.53
N PRO A 95 13.32 -4.31 -13.86
CA PRO A 95 14.53 -4.03 -13.11
C PRO A 95 14.25 -3.85 -11.64
N LEU A 96 15.12 -4.35 -10.76
CA LEU A 96 14.97 -4.26 -9.32
C LEU A 96 14.82 -2.80 -8.84
N SER A 97 15.58 -1.88 -9.44
CA SER A 97 15.46 -0.44 -9.16
C SER A 97 14.08 0.14 -9.44
N VAL A 98 13.39 -0.35 -10.48
CA VAL A 98 12.02 0.06 -10.81
C VAL A 98 11.04 -0.48 -9.77
N ILE A 99 11.17 -1.75 -9.38
CA ILE A 99 10.34 -2.39 -8.36
C ILE A 99 10.46 -1.65 -7.02
N ARG A 100 11.67 -1.31 -6.61
CA ARG A 100 11.94 -0.58 -5.37
C ARG A 100 11.34 0.82 -5.37
N LYS A 101 11.57 1.58 -6.42
CA LYS A 101 11.02 2.93 -6.58
C LYS A 101 9.50 2.91 -6.58
N GLU A 102 8.90 1.92 -7.22
CA GLU A 102 7.45 1.74 -7.25
C GLU A 102 6.91 1.43 -5.85
N SER A 103 7.56 0.53 -5.08
CA SER A 103 7.14 0.20 -3.72
C SER A 103 7.28 1.41 -2.78
N GLU A 104 8.42 2.11 -2.79
CA GLU A 104 8.61 3.32 -1.99
C GLU A 104 7.52 4.37 -2.27
N GLY A 105 7.21 4.60 -3.53
CA GLY A 105 6.16 5.52 -3.94
C GLY A 105 4.77 5.11 -3.45
N ARG A 106 4.46 3.81 -3.42
CA ARG A 106 3.18 3.28 -2.90
C ARG A 106 3.05 3.51 -1.41
N GLU A 107 4.07 3.17 -0.63
CA GLU A 107 4.07 3.37 0.81
C GLU A 107 3.92 4.86 1.20
N ALA A 108 4.67 5.74 0.55
CA ALA A 108 4.58 7.18 0.78
C ALA A 108 3.20 7.75 0.42
N GLU A 109 2.55 7.23 -0.61
CA GLU A 109 1.19 7.62 -1.00
C GLU A 109 0.15 7.10 -0.01
N SER A 110 0.28 5.87 0.45
CA SER A 110 -0.59 5.27 1.46
C SER A 110 -0.48 6.02 2.80
N GLU A 111 0.72 6.36 3.26
CA GLU A 111 0.91 7.19 4.44
C GLU A 111 0.16 8.53 4.32
N ARG A 112 0.35 9.25 3.22
CA ARG A 112 -0.34 10.53 2.99
C ARG A 112 -1.86 10.37 2.95
N PHE A 113 -2.35 9.31 2.33
CA PHE A 113 -3.78 9.00 2.32
C PHE A 113 -4.31 8.81 3.75
N TYR A 114 -3.67 7.98 4.55
CA TYR A 114 -4.13 7.70 5.91
C TYR A 114 -4.04 8.90 6.84
N VAL A 115 -2.99 9.72 6.73
CA VAL A 115 -2.89 10.99 7.48
C VAL A 115 -4.07 11.91 7.13
N THR A 116 -4.32 12.14 5.85
CA THR A 116 -5.41 12.99 5.40
C THR A 116 -6.78 12.43 5.79
N ALA A 117 -6.96 11.13 5.65
CA ALA A 117 -8.21 10.46 6.05
C ALA A 117 -8.48 10.57 7.55
N ALA A 118 -7.45 10.41 8.38
CA ALA A 118 -7.56 10.56 9.84
C ALA A 118 -7.95 11.98 10.26
N GLU A 119 -7.46 13.00 9.56
CA GLU A 119 -7.85 14.41 9.81
C GLU A 119 -9.32 14.66 9.51
N HIS A 120 -9.90 13.97 8.55
CA HIS A 120 -11.30 14.11 8.14
C HIS A 120 -12.25 13.17 8.89
N ALA A 121 -11.74 12.18 9.62
CA ALA A 121 -12.54 11.20 10.32
C ALA A 121 -13.28 11.81 11.53
N ARG A 122 -14.56 11.52 11.64
CA ARG A 122 -15.42 11.95 12.75
C ARG A 122 -15.61 10.86 13.81
N ASP A 123 -15.71 9.60 13.37
CA ASP A 123 -15.79 8.45 14.27
C ASP A 123 -14.41 8.22 14.93
N PRO A 124 -14.32 8.24 16.29
CA PRO A 124 -13.05 8.05 16.98
C PRO A 124 -12.37 6.71 16.69
N ALA A 125 -13.12 5.64 16.47
CA ALA A 125 -12.55 4.33 16.14
C ALA A 125 -11.99 4.31 14.71
N VAL A 126 -12.67 4.94 13.75
CA VAL A 126 -12.17 5.14 12.39
C VAL A 126 -10.89 5.96 12.42
N LYS A 127 -10.89 7.09 13.13
CA LYS A 127 -9.71 7.95 13.26
C LYS A 127 -8.52 7.20 13.86
N ALA A 128 -8.74 6.44 14.94
CA ALA A 128 -7.69 5.67 15.61
C ALA A 128 -7.07 4.64 14.65
N LEU A 129 -7.87 3.87 13.92
CA LEU A 129 -7.39 2.91 12.94
C LEU A 129 -6.58 3.59 11.83
N LEU A 130 -7.08 4.68 11.26
CA LEU A 130 -6.37 5.40 10.19
C LEU A 130 -5.03 5.99 10.67
N CYS A 131 -4.95 6.47 11.91
CA CYS A 131 -3.69 6.91 12.52
C CYS A 131 -2.71 5.76 12.71
N ASP A 132 -3.19 4.58 13.11
CA ASP A 132 -2.35 3.39 13.27
C ASP A 132 -1.78 2.95 11.93
N LEU A 133 -2.63 2.87 10.90
CA LEU A 133 -2.20 2.54 9.55
C LEU A 133 -1.17 3.54 9.01
N ALA A 134 -1.38 4.84 9.19
CA ALA A 134 -0.41 5.85 8.77
C ALA A 134 0.98 5.63 9.40
N ARG A 135 1.04 5.21 10.66
CA ARG A 135 2.32 4.89 11.34
C ARG A 135 2.97 3.62 10.79
N GLU A 136 2.17 2.61 10.48
CA GLU A 136 2.65 1.35 9.90
C GLU A 136 3.21 1.58 8.49
N GLU A 137 2.52 2.35 7.63
CA GLU A 137 3.00 2.71 6.29
C GLU A 137 4.34 3.48 6.31
N ARG A 138 4.52 4.37 7.28
CA ARG A 138 5.81 5.06 7.46
C ARG A 138 6.96 4.10 7.79
N VAL A 139 6.68 3.02 8.49
CA VAL A 139 7.68 1.97 8.75
C VAL A 139 8.00 1.20 7.47
N HIS A 140 6.99 0.88 6.66
CA HIS A 140 7.15 0.21 5.37
C HIS A 140 7.94 1.05 4.38
N GLU A 141 7.67 2.36 4.28
CA GLU A 141 8.44 3.28 3.46
C GLU A 141 9.95 3.21 3.79
N LYS A 142 10.29 3.18 5.09
CA LYS A 142 11.68 3.01 5.53
C LYS A 142 12.27 1.66 5.15
N ILE A 143 11.49 0.59 5.21
CA ILE A 143 11.92 -0.74 4.77
C ILE A 143 12.21 -0.72 3.27
N ALA A 144 11.32 -0.18 2.46
CA ALA A 144 11.48 -0.04 1.02
C ALA A 144 12.71 0.81 0.66
N ALA A 145 12.90 1.96 1.32
CA ALA A 145 14.06 2.83 1.13
C ALA A 145 15.39 2.16 1.56
N ASN A 146 15.39 1.32 2.60
CA ASN A 146 16.58 0.59 3.03
C ASN A 146 16.98 -0.55 2.08
N LEU A 147 16.05 -1.12 1.34
CA LEU A 147 16.35 -2.05 0.25
C LEU A 147 17.22 -1.39 -0.85
N GLU A 148 16.96 -0.10 -1.11
CA GLU A 148 17.75 0.67 -2.07
C GLU A 148 19.18 0.94 -1.57
N LYS A 149 19.34 1.37 -0.32
CA LYS A 149 20.66 1.70 0.27
C LYS A 149 21.61 0.50 0.40
N LYS A 150 21.09 -0.70 0.62
CA LYS A 150 21.91 -1.92 0.70
C LYS A 150 22.56 -2.30 -0.63
N LEU A 151 22.00 -1.88 -1.76
CA LEU A 151 22.61 -2.11 -3.08
C LEU A 151 23.65 -1.09 -3.47
N GLU A 152 23.46 0.18 -3.08
CA GLU A 152 24.45 1.23 -3.35
C GLU A 152 25.76 1.00 -2.57
N SER A 153 25.70 0.24 -1.48
CA SER A 153 26.86 -0.05 -0.62
C SER A 153 27.48 -1.44 -0.82
N GLY A 154 26.92 -2.29 -1.68
CA GLY A 154 27.44 -3.63 -1.99
C GLY A 154 28.32 -3.66 -3.25
N PRO A 155 29.26 -4.61 -3.39
CA PRO A 155 29.95 -4.81 -4.66
C PRO A 155 28.93 -5.13 -5.75
N ALA A 156 29.07 -4.47 -6.88
CA ALA A 156 28.19 -4.64 -8.03
C ALA A 156 27.96 -6.13 -8.34
N GLY A 157 26.76 -6.62 -8.10
CA GLY A 157 26.31 -7.92 -8.61
C GLY A 157 26.03 -9.03 -7.62
N VAL A 158 26.05 -8.82 -6.31
CA VAL A 158 25.71 -9.89 -5.34
C VAL A 158 24.67 -9.38 -4.36
N GLU A 159 23.40 -9.57 -4.71
CA GLU A 159 22.36 -9.72 -3.70
C GLU A 159 22.27 -11.20 -3.32
N GLU A 160 22.56 -11.52 -2.08
CA GLU A 160 22.31 -12.82 -1.50
C GLU A 160 20.80 -13.10 -1.36
#